data_31d9b1c6810d2f440b5d3e8ff53c197c
#
_entry.id   31d9b1c6810d2f440b5d3e8ff53c197c
#
_cell.length_a   1.000
_cell.length_b   1.000
_cell.length_c   1.000
_cell.angle_alpha   90.00
_cell.angle_beta   90.00
_cell.angle_gamma   90.00
#
_symmetry.space_group_name_H-M   'P 1'
#
loop_
_entity.id
_entity.type
_entity.pdbx_description
1 polymer ?
#
loop_
_entity_poly.entity_id
_entity_poly.type
_entity_poly.pdbx_seq_one_letter_code
_entity_poly.pdbx_strand_id
1 'polypeptide(L)'
;MGCGAGHPTITSITVTPASATAPSSSQGQTGFSATGNFSNGKSRLLTVGDGVSWSSSNVAVVSITSLGLATCKIPGTVTITASAPANLQITVGTGVNNTAATVTGTATLTCT
;
A
#
# COMPACT_ATOMS: atom_id res chain seq x y z
N MET A 1 -7.62 10.92 -28.52
CA MET A 1 -7.24 10.53 -28.16
C MET A 1 -6.87 10.07 -27.78
N GLY A 2 -7.01 10.06 -27.71
CA GLY A 2 -6.78 9.55 -27.17
C GLY A 2 -6.28 9.21 -26.84
N CYS A 3 -6.06 9.20 -27.24
CA CYS A 3 -5.41 8.72 -26.85
C CYS A 3 -4.68 8.88 -26.03
N GLY A 4 -4.28 9.27 -26.16
CA GLY A 4 -3.38 9.30 -25.23
C GLY A 4 -3.85 9.23 -23.95
N ALA A 5 -4.94 9.34 -23.94
CA ALA A 5 -5.53 9.35 -22.75
C ALA A 5 -5.33 8.21 -21.99
N GLY A 6 -4.59 7.78 -22.22
CA GLY A 6 -4.23 6.95 -21.61
C GLY A 6 -4.61 6.06 -20.66
N HIS A 7 -3.82 6.00 -19.76
CA HIS A 7 -3.99 5.06 -18.72
C HIS A 7 -4.63 5.75 -17.57
N PRO A 8 -5.47 5.04 -16.87
CA PRO A 8 -6.09 5.58 -15.68
C PRO A 8 -5.07 5.75 -14.57
N THR A 9 -5.38 6.67 -13.68
CA THR A 9 -4.55 6.89 -12.50
C THR A 9 -5.26 6.33 -11.27
N ILE A 10 -4.47 6.04 -10.24
CA ILE A 10 -5.03 5.62 -8.97
C ILE A 10 -5.64 6.84 -8.28
N THR A 11 -6.89 6.72 -7.87
CA THR A 11 -7.57 7.78 -7.13
C THR A 11 -7.58 7.49 -5.64
N SER A 12 -7.53 6.22 -5.26
CA SER A 12 -7.46 5.84 -3.86
C SER A 12 -6.90 4.43 -3.75
N ILE A 13 -6.42 4.09 -2.57
CA ILE A 13 -5.94 2.75 -2.27
C ILE A 13 -6.73 2.22 -1.09
N THR A 14 -7.24 1.02 -1.24
CA THR A 14 -7.93 0.30 -0.17
C THR A 14 -7.00 -0.78 0.35
N VAL A 15 -6.71 -0.75 1.64
CA VAL A 15 -5.90 -1.77 2.28
C VAL A 15 -6.82 -2.79 2.94
N THR A 16 -6.60 -4.05 2.69
CA THR A 16 -7.37 -5.14 3.27
C THR A 16 -6.46 -6.11 4.02
N PRO A 17 -6.89 -6.55 5.18
CA PRO A 17 -8.07 -6.12 5.93
C PRO A 17 -7.90 -4.69 6.45
N ALA A 18 -9.04 -4.00 6.66
CA ALA A 18 -8.97 -2.64 7.17
C ALA A 18 -8.51 -2.60 8.62
N SER A 19 -8.72 -3.68 9.34
CA SER A 19 -8.20 -3.85 10.69
C SER A 19 -7.91 -5.32 10.93
N ALA A 20 -6.94 -5.58 11.79
CA ALA A 20 -6.55 -6.95 12.10
C ALA A 20 -5.96 -7.00 13.50
N THR A 21 -5.88 -8.19 14.05
CA THR A 21 -5.29 -8.44 15.36
C THR A 21 -4.40 -9.67 15.26
N ALA A 22 -3.23 -9.59 15.86
CA ALA A 22 -2.31 -10.72 15.89
C ALA A 22 -1.59 -10.75 17.22
N PRO A 23 -1.18 -11.93 17.69
CA PRO A 23 -0.47 -12.03 18.96
C PRO A 23 0.98 -11.62 18.82
N SER A 24 1.48 -10.82 19.76
CA SER A 24 2.89 -10.43 19.72
C SER A 24 3.77 -11.52 20.32
N SER A 25 3.24 -12.29 21.25
CA SER A 25 4.06 -13.29 21.95
C SER A 25 4.56 -14.39 21.01
N SER A 26 3.81 -14.70 19.96
CA SER A 26 4.24 -15.68 18.98
C SER A 26 4.69 -15.01 17.68
N GLN A 27 4.90 -13.72 17.68
CA GLN A 27 5.28 -12.94 16.51
C GLN A 27 4.29 -13.19 15.36
N GLY A 28 3.02 -13.01 15.71
CA GLY A 28 1.95 -13.24 14.74
C GLY A 28 2.10 -12.34 13.54
N GLN A 29 1.74 -12.88 12.40
CA GLN A 29 1.87 -12.17 11.13
C GLN A 29 0.51 -11.94 10.50
N THR A 30 0.38 -10.83 9.82
CA THR A 30 -0.82 -10.48 9.08
C THR A 30 -0.40 -10.01 7.69
N GLY A 31 -0.98 -10.60 6.68
CA GLY A 31 -0.73 -10.16 5.31
C GLY A 31 -1.74 -9.09 4.92
N PHE A 32 -1.25 -7.94 4.50
CA PHE A 32 -2.08 -6.86 3.99
C PHE A 32 -1.96 -6.80 2.47
N SER A 33 -3.03 -6.37 1.84
CA SER A 33 -3.09 -6.19 0.39
C SER A 33 -3.53 -4.78 0.09
N ALA A 34 -3.01 -4.21 -0.98
CA ALA A 34 -3.43 -2.90 -1.44
C ALA A 34 -4.17 -3.05 -2.75
N THR A 35 -5.37 -2.49 -2.80
CA THR A 35 -6.17 -2.46 -4.01
C THR A 35 -6.23 -1.03 -4.50
N GLY A 36 -5.81 -0.81 -5.75
CA GLY A 36 -5.88 0.51 -6.35
C GLY A 36 -7.22 0.71 -7.01
N ASN A 37 -7.86 1.82 -6.70
CA ASN A 37 -9.09 2.23 -7.35
C ASN A 37 -8.73 3.29 -8.38
N PHE A 38 -9.11 3.05 -9.62
CA PHE A 38 -8.64 3.84 -10.74
C PHE A 38 -9.69 4.82 -11.22
N SER A 39 -9.23 5.83 -11.93
CA SER A 39 -10.08 6.91 -12.40
C SER A 39 -11.13 6.43 -13.41
N ASN A 40 -10.91 5.27 -14.02
CA ASN A 40 -11.89 4.72 -14.97
C ASN A 40 -12.93 3.84 -14.30
N GLY A 41 -12.98 3.82 -12.96
CA GLY A 41 -13.95 3.02 -12.23
C GLY A 41 -13.53 1.59 -11.99
N LYS A 42 -12.37 1.21 -12.44
CA LYS A 42 -11.86 -0.14 -12.23
C LYS A 42 -10.94 -0.20 -11.03
N SER A 43 -10.73 -1.40 -10.53
CA SER A 43 -9.81 -1.61 -9.43
C SER A 43 -9.05 -2.90 -9.65
N ARG A 44 -7.85 -2.97 -9.08
CA ARG A 44 -7.07 -4.20 -9.10
C ARG A 44 -6.09 -4.22 -7.96
N LEU A 45 -5.62 -5.42 -7.65
CA LEU A 45 -4.61 -5.58 -6.62
C LEU A 45 -3.29 -4.97 -7.10
N LEU A 46 -2.69 -4.17 -6.26
CA LEU A 46 -1.40 -3.56 -6.56
C LEU A 46 -0.28 -4.44 -6.04
N THR A 47 0.85 -4.40 -6.73
CA THR A 47 2.01 -5.20 -6.38
C THR A 47 3.23 -4.31 -6.22
N VAL A 48 4.33 -4.91 -5.76
CA VAL A 48 5.60 -4.19 -5.64
C VAL A 48 6.00 -3.63 -7.00
N GLY A 49 5.71 -4.35 -8.07
CA GLY A 49 6.02 -3.88 -9.41
C GLY A 49 5.25 -2.63 -9.80
N ASP A 50 4.16 -2.34 -9.12
CA ASP A 50 3.38 -1.12 -9.34
C ASP A 50 3.91 0.06 -8.52
N GLY A 51 4.95 -0.14 -7.74
CA GLY A 51 5.51 0.91 -6.93
C GLY A 51 4.89 1.03 -5.55
N VAL A 52 4.18 0.01 -5.10
CA VAL A 52 3.59 0.02 -3.77
C VAL A 52 4.68 -0.11 -2.73
N SER A 53 4.61 0.73 -1.72
CA SER A 53 5.46 0.60 -0.54
C SER A 53 4.60 0.54 0.71
N TRP A 54 5.12 -0.13 1.71
CA TRP A 54 4.40 -0.36 2.96
C TRP A 54 5.19 0.21 4.11
N SER A 55 4.49 0.73 5.10
CA SER A 55 5.13 1.25 6.30
C SER A 55 4.24 1.02 7.50
N SER A 56 4.88 0.96 8.67
CA SER A 56 4.22 0.84 9.96
C SER A 56 4.47 2.14 10.72
N SER A 57 3.45 2.60 11.43
CA SER A 57 3.60 3.82 12.23
C SER A 57 4.56 3.63 13.41
N ASN A 58 4.82 2.39 13.80
CA ASN A 58 5.79 2.11 14.86
C ASN A 58 6.46 0.78 14.59
N VAL A 59 7.66 0.84 14.04
CA VAL A 59 8.38 -0.38 13.65
C VAL A 59 8.86 -1.18 14.84
N ALA A 60 8.88 -0.59 16.04
CA ALA A 60 9.20 -1.36 17.25
C ALA A 60 8.06 -2.29 17.63
N VAL A 61 6.83 -1.94 17.29
CA VAL A 61 5.65 -2.76 17.57
C VAL A 61 5.39 -3.73 16.43
N VAL A 62 5.44 -3.23 15.20
CA VAL A 62 5.16 -4.03 14.01
C VAL A 62 6.18 -3.69 12.95
N SER A 63 6.82 -4.71 12.40
CA SER A 63 7.61 -4.55 11.18
C SER A 63 6.78 -5.03 10.00
N ILE A 64 6.99 -4.41 8.83
CA ILE A 64 6.26 -4.82 7.65
C ILE A 64 7.23 -4.94 6.48
N THR A 65 7.03 -5.96 5.66
CA THR A 65 7.88 -6.21 4.50
C THR A 65 7.37 -5.44 3.30
N SER A 66 8.17 -5.42 2.25
CA SER A 66 7.77 -4.79 0.99
C SER A 66 6.59 -5.49 0.33
N LEU A 67 6.24 -6.68 0.79
CA LEU A 67 5.09 -7.43 0.27
C LEU A 67 3.84 -7.24 1.11
N GLY A 68 3.90 -6.41 2.14
CA GLY A 68 2.73 -6.17 2.97
C GLY A 68 2.54 -7.18 4.10
N LEU A 69 3.56 -7.97 4.40
CA LEU A 69 3.49 -8.92 5.50
C LEU A 69 3.97 -8.25 6.78
N ALA A 70 3.07 -8.09 7.73
CA ALA A 70 3.35 -7.42 8.98
C ALA A 70 3.57 -8.44 10.09
N THR A 71 4.54 -8.19 10.94
CA THR A 71 4.87 -9.05 12.06
C THR A 71 4.77 -8.27 13.35
N CYS A 72 3.99 -8.77 14.30
CA CYS A 72 3.87 -8.17 15.63
C CYS A 72 5.07 -8.54 16.49
N LYS A 73 5.69 -7.54 17.09
CA LYS A 73 6.85 -7.77 17.97
C LYS A 73 6.50 -7.57 19.43
N ILE A 74 5.75 -6.54 19.75
CA ILE A 74 5.31 -6.24 21.10
C ILE A 74 3.85 -5.80 21.05
N PRO A 75 3.14 -5.82 22.17
CA PRO A 75 1.76 -5.36 22.17
C PRO A 75 1.64 -3.89 21.82
N GLY A 76 0.61 -3.56 21.09
CA GLY A 76 0.33 -2.18 20.70
C GLY A 76 -0.48 -2.12 19.44
N THR A 77 -0.92 -0.94 19.08
CA THR A 77 -1.70 -0.70 17.88
C THR A 77 -0.90 0.20 16.95
N VAL A 78 -0.82 -0.18 15.68
CA VAL A 78 -0.13 0.61 14.68
C VAL A 78 -1.04 0.85 13.49
N THR A 79 -0.70 1.87 12.71
CA THR A 79 -1.30 2.12 11.42
C THR A 79 -0.38 1.59 10.34
N ILE A 80 -0.91 0.74 9.49
CA ILE A 80 -0.20 0.22 8.33
C ILE A 80 -0.59 1.07 7.14
N THR A 81 0.39 1.57 6.43
CA THR A 81 0.16 2.45 5.30
C THR A 81 0.73 1.83 4.04
N ALA A 82 -0.08 1.75 3.00
CA ALA A 82 0.36 1.41 1.66
C ALA A 82 0.35 2.69 0.83
N SER A 83 1.39 2.89 0.05
CA SER A 83 1.46 4.06 -0.82
C SER A 83 1.96 3.65 -2.19
N ALA A 84 1.50 4.37 -3.19
CA ALA A 84 1.92 4.15 -4.57
C ALA A 84 1.76 5.45 -5.34
N PRO A 85 2.53 5.63 -6.43
CA PRO A 85 2.31 6.80 -7.26
C PRO A 85 0.97 6.70 -7.96
N ALA A 86 0.28 7.82 -8.06
CA ALA A 86 -1.01 7.83 -8.74
C ALA A 86 -0.90 7.38 -10.18
N ASN A 87 0.21 7.72 -10.82
CA ASN A 87 0.46 7.31 -12.18
C ASN A 87 1.40 6.11 -12.17
N LEU A 88 0.88 4.93 -12.42
CA LEU A 88 1.67 3.71 -12.43
C LEU A 88 2.45 3.53 -13.72
N GLN A 89 2.10 4.29 -14.75
CA GLN A 89 2.74 4.15 -16.04
C GLN A 89 3.93 5.08 -16.09
N ILE A 90 5.07 4.59 -15.75
CA ILE A 90 6.26 5.41 -15.74
C ILE A 90 6.94 5.27 -17.08
N THR A 91 7.06 6.37 -17.78
CA THR A 91 7.77 6.37 -19.04
C THR A 91 9.22 6.69 -18.76
N VAL A 92 10.06 5.75 -19.05
CA VAL A 92 11.45 5.86 -18.72
C VAL A 92 12.22 6.42 -19.91
N GLY A 93 13.19 7.23 -19.63
CA GLY A 93 14.11 7.65 -20.66
C GLY A 93 13.74 8.90 -21.39
N THR A 94 12.61 9.47 -21.09
CA THR A 94 12.20 10.67 -21.80
C THR A 94 12.32 11.93 -20.96
N GLY A 95 12.87 11.79 -19.77
CA GLY A 95 12.95 12.96 -18.91
C GLY A 95 11.64 13.33 -18.27
N VAL A 96 10.66 12.49 -18.38
CA VAL A 96 9.38 12.76 -17.77
C VAL A 96 9.54 12.71 -16.28
N ASN A 97 9.13 13.75 -15.63
CA ASN A 97 9.10 13.77 -14.20
C ASN A 97 7.90 13.01 -13.71
N ASN A 98 8.10 12.17 -12.76
CA ASN A 98 6.98 11.55 -12.10
C ASN A 98 6.50 12.50 -11.03
N THR A 99 5.70 13.44 -11.47
CA THR A 99 5.18 14.45 -10.56
C THR A 99 3.84 14.08 -9.99
N ALA A 100 3.35 12.91 -10.31
CA ALA A 100 2.06 12.48 -9.79
C ALA A 100 2.10 12.39 -8.29
N ALA A 101 1.01 12.76 -7.67
CA ALA A 101 0.89 12.68 -6.23
C ALA A 101 0.95 11.22 -5.78
N THR A 102 1.42 11.03 -4.57
CA THR A 102 1.39 9.71 -3.96
C THR A 102 0.00 9.49 -3.36
N VAL A 103 -0.57 8.33 -3.62
CA VAL A 103 -1.85 7.94 -3.07
C VAL A 103 -1.58 6.93 -1.95
N THR A 104 -2.30 7.07 -0.85
CA THR A 104 -2.09 6.19 0.30
C THR A 104 -3.40 5.57 0.74
N GLY A 105 -3.28 4.39 1.33
CA GLY A 105 -4.38 3.73 2.02
C GLY A 105 -3.85 3.20 3.34
N THR A 106 -4.70 3.10 4.34
CA THR A 106 -4.28 2.71 5.68
C THR A 106 -5.14 1.60 6.23
N ALA A 107 -4.56 0.88 7.17
CA ALA A 107 -5.24 -0.15 7.95
C ALA A 107 -4.69 -0.10 9.37
N THR A 108 -5.40 -0.72 10.29
CA THR A 108 -4.97 -0.78 11.68
C THR A 108 -4.61 -2.21 12.04
N LEU A 109 -3.47 -2.40 12.67
CA LEU A 109 -3.07 -3.70 13.20
C LEU A 109 -2.86 -3.57 14.71
N THR A 110 -3.58 -4.40 15.45
CA THR A 110 -3.45 -4.45 16.90
C THR A 110 -2.68 -5.72 17.28
N CYS A 111 -1.59 -5.53 17.99
CA CYS A 111 -0.81 -6.64 18.53
C CYS A 111 -1.20 -6.84 19.97
N THR A 112 -1.57 -8.05 20.29
CA THR A 112 -2.02 -8.39 21.65
C THR A 112 -0.93 -9.02 22.51
#